data_8238339af39d8b197934c525d6f2bc94
#
_entry.id   8238339af39d8b197934c525d6f2bc94
#
_cell.length_a   1.000
_cell.length_b   1.000
_cell.length_c   1.000
_cell.angle_alpha   90.00
_cell.angle_beta   90.00
_cell.angle_gamma   90.00
#
_symmetry.space_group_name_H-M   'P 1'
#
loop_
_entity.id
_entity.type
_entity.pdbx_description
1 polymer ?
#
loop_
_entity_poly.entity_id
_entity_poly.type
_entity_poly.pdbx_seq_one_letter_code
_entity_poly.pdbx_strand_id
1 'polypeptide(L)'
;GWCTKAAHELAPGSAARNTFEGNAMDKVTYSTPLARSAMAYVLAGGRGSRLMELTERRAKPAVYFGGKSRIIDFALSNALNSGIRRIAVATQYKAHSLIRHLQRGWNFLQPVRNESFDILPASQRVAEDQWYAGTADAVFQNIDIIDGYAPEYLIILAGDHVYKMDYERMLVQHVNAGADVTVACIDVPVAEATDFGIMDVDGDDRIVSFVEKPAQPPEMPDRPGWALASMGIYAFKREFLNEQLKRDAADPHSSRDFGRDIIPWLVRHGKAVAHRFANSCVRSRDEAEVYWRDVGTLDAYWKANIDLTDVVPALDLYDHEWPIWTYAEITPPAKFVHDVEGRRGIGTSSLVSGGCIVSGSTLRHSLLFTGVHLHSYGHVENAVVLPYVEIGRGARLTNVIIDSGVRIPAGLIVGEDPESDAAR
;
A
#
# COMPACT_ATOMS: atom_id res chain seq x y z
N GLY A 1 33.13 36.76 -13.91
CA GLY A 1 33.06 36.27 -15.28
C GLY A 1 32.99 34.74 -15.32
N TRP A 2 31.85 34.13 -14.97
CA TRP A 2 31.57 32.75 -15.27
C TRP A 2 30.04 32.59 -15.27
N CYS A 3 29.49 32.36 -16.42
CA CYS A 3 28.28 31.64 -16.74
C CYS A 3 27.56 32.25 -17.92
N THR A 4 27.82 31.73 -19.10
CA THR A 4 26.86 31.67 -20.21
C THR A 4 27.47 30.77 -21.28
N LYS A 5 26.84 29.58 -21.46
CA LYS A 5 26.61 28.89 -22.75
C LYS A 5 26.51 27.38 -22.55
N ALA A 6 25.31 26.88 -22.63
CA ALA A 6 24.99 25.67 -23.37
C ALA A 6 23.48 25.46 -23.34
N ALA A 7 22.77 26.15 -24.22
CA ALA A 7 21.47 25.67 -24.70
C ALA A 7 21.79 24.78 -25.93
N HIS A 8 21.71 23.48 -25.78
CA HIS A 8 21.68 22.55 -26.90
C HIS A 8 20.23 22.30 -27.29
N GLU A 9 19.91 22.67 -28.52
CA GLU A 9 18.71 22.31 -29.24
C GLU A 9 18.52 20.78 -29.22
N LEU A 10 17.41 20.33 -28.66
CA LEU A 10 16.90 18.97 -28.85
C LEU A 10 15.94 19.01 -30.04
N ALA A 11 16.28 18.38 -31.11
CA ALA A 11 15.43 18.14 -32.28
C ALA A 11 14.23 17.21 -31.85
N PRO A 12 13.03 17.37 -32.43
CA PRO A 12 11.91 16.53 -32.14
C PRO A 12 12.11 15.13 -32.72
N GLY A 13 12.40 14.17 -31.86
CA GLY A 13 12.42 12.76 -32.20
C GLY A 13 11.03 12.24 -32.50
N SER A 14 10.88 11.61 -33.66
CA SER A 14 9.66 10.96 -34.13
C SER A 14 9.16 9.91 -33.13
N ALA A 15 7.93 10.08 -32.68
CA ALA A 15 7.22 9.07 -31.90
C ALA A 15 7.01 7.80 -32.75
N ALA A 16 7.79 6.77 -32.50
CA ALA A 16 7.55 5.44 -33.03
C ALA A 16 6.30 4.86 -32.31
N ARG A 17 5.21 4.70 -33.06
CA ARG A 17 4.03 3.95 -32.61
C ARG A 17 4.40 2.47 -32.59
N ASN A 18 4.61 1.91 -31.41
CA ASN A 18 4.62 0.47 -31.23
C ASN A 18 3.19 -0.05 -31.33
N THR A 19 2.85 -0.62 -32.47
CA THR A 19 1.63 -1.41 -32.66
C THR A 19 1.90 -2.81 -32.11
N PHE A 20 1.34 -3.12 -30.93
CA PHE A 20 1.18 -4.50 -30.49
C PHE A 20 0.01 -5.11 -31.29
N GLU A 21 0.32 -6.01 -32.23
CA GLU A 21 -0.65 -6.92 -32.81
C GLU A 21 -0.93 -8.06 -31.83
N GLY A 22 -1.94 -7.87 -31.00
CA GLY A 22 -2.58 -8.92 -30.22
C GLY A 22 -4.07 -8.91 -30.52
N ASN A 23 -4.67 -10.07 -30.77
CA ASN A 23 -6.02 -10.43 -31.19
C ASN A 23 -7.08 -9.33 -31.05
N ALA A 24 -7.79 -9.08 -32.15
CA ALA A 24 -8.88 -8.14 -32.25
C ALA A 24 -10.07 -8.50 -31.35
N MET A 25 -10.01 -8.08 -30.08
CA MET A 25 -11.22 -7.73 -29.34
C MET A 25 -11.58 -6.30 -29.72
N ASP A 26 -12.82 -6.03 -30.06
CA ASP A 26 -13.34 -4.68 -30.29
C ASP A 26 -12.95 -3.77 -29.11
N LYS A 27 -11.94 -2.93 -29.33
CA LYS A 27 -11.52 -1.94 -28.34
C LYS A 27 -12.65 -0.91 -28.22
N VAL A 28 -13.45 -1.03 -27.19
CA VAL A 28 -14.36 0.05 -26.80
C VAL A 28 -13.48 1.26 -26.44
N THR A 29 -13.49 2.27 -27.30
CA THR A 29 -12.73 3.51 -27.08
C THR A 29 -13.57 4.40 -26.19
N TYR A 30 -13.28 4.45 -24.90
CA TYR A 30 -13.94 5.38 -24.00
C TYR A 30 -13.41 6.79 -24.24
N SER A 31 -14.31 7.74 -24.42
CA SER A 31 -13.98 9.17 -24.57
C SER A 31 -13.51 9.80 -23.24
N THR A 32 -13.84 9.17 -22.13
CA THR A 32 -13.44 9.57 -20.77
C THR A 32 -12.93 8.34 -20.01
N PRO A 33 -11.81 8.43 -19.28
CA PRO A 33 -11.32 7.33 -18.45
C PRO A 33 -12.38 6.85 -17.47
N LEU A 34 -12.52 5.53 -17.31
CA LEU A 34 -13.51 4.91 -16.41
C LEU A 34 -13.26 5.31 -14.96
N ALA A 35 -11.99 5.51 -14.58
CA ALA A 35 -11.60 5.97 -13.25
C ALA A 35 -12.30 7.29 -12.84
N ARG A 36 -12.68 8.14 -13.80
CA ARG A 36 -13.45 9.38 -13.49
C ARG A 36 -14.87 9.11 -13.03
N SER A 37 -15.49 8.04 -13.47
CA SER A 37 -16.84 7.62 -13.03
C SER A 37 -16.78 6.71 -11.80
N ALA A 38 -15.57 6.27 -11.40
CA ALA A 38 -15.36 5.38 -10.27
C ALA A 38 -15.16 6.13 -8.94
N MET A 39 -15.39 5.40 -7.84
CA MET A 39 -15.02 5.78 -6.48
C MET A 39 -14.12 4.69 -5.88
N ALA A 40 -13.03 5.09 -5.25
CA ALA A 40 -12.20 4.19 -4.45
C ALA A 40 -12.71 4.17 -3.01
N TYR A 41 -12.98 2.98 -2.50
CA TYR A 41 -13.39 2.76 -1.12
C TYR A 41 -12.31 1.95 -0.40
N VAL A 42 -11.56 2.62 0.48
CA VAL A 42 -10.38 2.05 1.16
C VAL A 42 -10.76 1.53 2.53
N LEU A 43 -10.55 0.25 2.76
CA LEU A 43 -10.77 -0.43 4.03
C LEU A 43 -9.52 -0.27 4.90
N ALA A 44 -9.60 0.51 5.96
CA ALA A 44 -8.47 0.85 6.83
C ALA A 44 -8.72 0.49 8.31
N GLY A 45 -9.45 -0.60 8.56
CA GLY A 45 -9.90 -1.03 9.89
C GLY A 45 -9.07 -2.16 10.53
N GLY A 46 -8.08 -2.72 9.86
CA GLY A 46 -7.31 -3.88 10.33
C GLY A 46 -6.52 -3.61 11.63
N ARG A 47 -6.57 -4.55 12.60
CA ARG A 47 -5.84 -4.45 13.88
C ARG A 47 -4.33 -4.52 13.69
N GLY A 48 -3.83 -5.36 12.74
CA GLY A 48 -2.41 -5.53 12.46
C GLY A 48 -1.60 -6.09 13.62
N SER A 49 -2.19 -6.97 14.44
CA SER A 49 -1.59 -7.47 15.70
C SER A 49 -0.23 -8.14 15.52
N ARG A 50 0.06 -8.68 14.32
CA ARG A 50 1.36 -9.29 13.99
C ARG A 50 2.53 -8.29 13.87
N LEU A 51 2.21 -6.97 13.80
CA LEU A 51 3.21 -5.89 13.86
C LEU A 51 3.51 -5.43 15.29
N MET A 52 3.02 -6.15 16.29
CA MET A 52 3.31 -5.98 17.71
C MET A 52 3.24 -4.51 18.15
N GLU A 53 4.31 -3.95 18.70
CA GLU A 53 4.41 -2.59 19.25
C GLU A 53 4.11 -1.52 18.20
N LEU A 54 4.44 -1.75 16.92
CA LEU A 54 4.16 -0.79 15.85
C LEU A 54 2.68 -0.48 15.69
N THR A 55 1.80 -1.40 16.11
CA THR A 55 0.34 -1.24 16.06
C THR A 55 -0.31 -1.13 17.44
N GLU A 56 0.47 -1.01 18.51
CA GLU A 56 -0.07 -0.80 19.84
C GLU A 56 -0.89 0.49 19.94
N ARG A 57 -0.46 1.57 19.28
CA ARG A 57 -1.07 2.90 19.34
C ARG A 57 -1.68 3.40 18.04
N ARG A 58 -1.58 2.61 16.96
CA ARG A 58 -2.06 2.98 15.62
C ARG A 58 -2.55 1.77 14.84
N ALA A 59 -3.46 1.98 13.88
CA ALA A 59 -3.86 0.95 12.93
C ALA A 59 -2.72 0.63 11.95
N LYS A 60 -2.67 -0.60 11.39
CA LYS A 60 -1.65 -1.01 10.41
C LYS A 60 -1.53 -0.02 9.23
N PRO A 61 -2.63 0.47 8.61
CA PRO A 61 -2.55 1.46 7.53
C PRO A 61 -1.84 2.77 7.92
N ALA A 62 -1.77 3.10 9.22
CA ALA A 62 -1.13 4.29 9.73
C ALA A 62 0.36 4.11 10.08
N VAL A 63 0.92 2.91 9.95
CA VAL A 63 2.34 2.64 10.18
C VAL A 63 3.17 3.34 9.11
N TYR A 64 4.28 3.92 9.49
CA TYR A 64 5.20 4.61 8.59
C TYR A 64 5.90 3.65 7.64
N PHE A 65 6.20 4.10 6.41
CA PHE A 65 6.88 3.29 5.41
C PHE A 65 7.71 4.18 4.46
N GLY A 66 8.88 3.67 4.01
CA GLY A 66 9.68 4.29 2.95
C GLY A 66 10.25 5.67 3.29
N GLY A 67 10.50 5.98 4.56
CA GLY A 67 11.14 7.22 5.01
C GLY A 67 10.18 8.34 5.39
N LYS A 68 9.04 8.51 4.71
CA LYS A 68 8.10 9.62 4.98
C LYS A 68 6.62 9.27 4.84
N SER A 69 6.30 8.22 4.08
CA SER A 69 4.92 7.82 3.80
C SER A 69 4.34 6.97 4.93
N ARG A 70 3.05 6.65 4.82
CA ARG A 70 2.38 5.60 5.59
C ARG A 70 1.88 4.53 4.63
N ILE A 71 1.64 3.34 5.13
CA ILE A 71 1.20 2.20 4.30
C ILE A 71 -0.02 2.56 3.46
N ILE A 72 -1.02 3.23 4.05
CA ILE A 72 -2.25 3.63 3.33
C ILE A 72 -2.00 4.56 2.14
N ASP A 73 -0.93 5.36 2.17
CA ASP A 73 -0.63 6.32 1.11
C ASP A 73 -0.43 5.64 -0.25
N PHE A 74 -0.03 4.36 -0.27
CA PHE A 74 0.12 3.59 -1.51
C PHE A 74 -1.22 3.35 -2.21
N ALA A 75 -2.21 2.82 -1.50
CA ALA A 75 -3.55 2.60 -2.06
C ALA A 75 -4.21 3.91 -2.51
N LEU A 76 -4.08 4.96 -1.70
CA LEU A 76 -4.62 6.30 -2.01
C LEU A 76 -3.91 6.92 -3.22
N SER A 77 -2.58 6.81 -3.30
CA SER A 77 -1.79 7.34 -4.42
C SER A 77 -2.11 6.60 -5.71
N ASN A 78 -2.26 5.28 -5.65
CA ASN A 78 -2.68 4.50 -6.81
C ASN A 78 -4.06 4.95 -7.32
N ALA A 79 -5.04 5.19 -6.42
CA ALA A 79 -6.34 5.71 -6.80
C ALA A 79 -6.24 7.08 -7.48
N LEU A 80 -5.49 8.00 -6.89
CA LEU A 80 -5.31 9.34 -7.44
C LEU A 80 -4.57 9.32 -8.79
N ASN A 81 -3.49 8.56 -8.90
CA ASN A 81 -2.67 8.45 -10.11
C ASN A 81 -3.43 7.73 -11.24
N SER A 82 -4.29 6.77 -10.93
CA SER A 82 -5.21 6.12 -11.89
C SER A 82 -6.32 7.05 -12.41
N GLY A 83 -6.46 8.26 -11.85
CA GLY A 83 -7.48 9.21 -12.28
C GLY A 83 -8.75 9.21 -11.44
N ILE A 84 -8.88 8.39 -10.41
CA ILE A 84 -10.01 8.41 -9.48
C ILE A 84 -9.95 9.70 -8.65
N ARG A 85 -11.10 10.34 -8.50
CA ARG A 85 -11.21 11.63 -7.80
C ARG A 85 -12.22 11.62 -6.64
N ARG A 86 -12.87 10.48 -6.41
CA ARG A 86 -13.75 10.26 -5.28
C ARG A 86 -13.18 9.14 -4.47
N ILE A 87 -12.75 9.44 -3.26
CA ILE A 87 -12.05 8.50 -2.37
C ILE A 87 -12.75 8.52 -1.02
N ALA A 88 -13.13 7.36 -0.51
CA ALA A 88 -13.62 7.19 0.84
C ALA A 88 -12.71 6.23 1.61
N VAL A 89 -12.46 6.52 2.87
CA VAL A 89 -11.61 5.71 3.76
C VAL A 89 -12.42 5.30 4.98
N ALA A 90 -12.79 4.02 5.05
CA ALA A 90 -13.43 3.46 6.23
C ALA A 90 -12.41 3.17 7.33
N THR A 91 -12.59 3.79 8.49
CA THR A 91 -11.67 3.64 9.63
C THR A 91 -12.40 3.04 10.82
N GLN A 92 -11.72 2.24 11.62
CA GLN A 92 -12.32 1.57 12.77
C GLN A 92 -11.40 1.63 14.00
N TYR A 93 -10.42 0.75 14.06
CA TYR A 93 -9.58 0.53 15.22
C TYR A 93 -8.41 1.52 15.29
N LYS A 94 -8.15 2.13 16.48
CA LYS A 94 -7.01 3.05 16.73
C LYS A 94 -6.82 4.11 15.63
N ALA A 95 -7.94 4.66 15.15
CA ALA A 95 -7.97 5.48 13.92
C ALA A 95 -7.40 6.91 14.11
N HIS A 96 -7.20 7.40 15.35
CA HIS A 96 -6.85 8.81 15.57
C HIS A 96 -5.61 9.28 14.79
N SER A 97 -4.50 8.52 14.82
CA SER A 97 -3.29 8.88 14.09
C SER A 97 -3.46 8.79 12.57
N LEU A 98 -4.31 7.85 12.11
CA LEU A 98 -4.67 7.71 10.70
C LEU A 98 -5.52 8.90 10.23
N ILE A 99 -6.61 9.20 10.93
CA ILE A 99 -7.51 10.31 10.61
C ILE A 99 -6.73 11.63 10.54
N ARG A 100 -5.86 11.89 11.52
CA ARG A 100 -5.01 13.08 11.54
C ARG A 100 -4.07 13.15 10.33
N HIS A 101 -3.49 12.02 9.90
CA HIS A 101 -2.66 11.95 8.71
C HIS A 101 -3.45 12.24 7.44
N LEU A 102 -4.61 11.61 7.28
CA LEU A 102 -5.49 11.79 6.15
C LEU A 102 -5.99 13.25 6.03
N GLN A 103 -6.45 13.84 7.12
CA GLN A 103 -6.91 15.23 7.15
C GLN A 103 -5.81 16.23 6.74
N ARG A 104 -4.55 15.96 7.11
CA ARG A 104 -3.42 16.85 6.80
C ARG A 104 -2.87 16.65 5.40
N GLY A 105 -2.80 15.41 4.94
CA GLY A 105 -2.11 15.05 3.70
C GLY A 105 -3.01 14.96 2.48
N TRP A 106 -4.31 14.69 2.66
CA TRP A 106 -5.21 14.33 1.56
C TRP A 106 -6.35 15.32 1.34
N ASN A 107 -6.33 16.48 1.98
CA ASN A 107 -7.37 17.52 1.87
C ASN A 107 -7.12 18.50 0.70
N PHE A 108 -6.72 17.99 -0.46
CA PHE A 108 -6.49 18.80 -1.66
C PHE A 108 -7.49 18.53 -2.78
N LEU A 109 -8.33 17.51 -2.66
CA LEU A 109 -9.43 17.25 -3.58
C LEU A 109 -10.55 18.30 -3.40
N GLN A 110 -11.10 18.79 -4.51
CA GLN A 110 -11.99 19.93 -4.50
C GLN A 110 -13.43 19.53 -4.91
N PRO A 111 -14.41 19.67 -4.01
CA PRO A 111 -15.81 19.32 -4.29
C PRO A 111 -16.38 20.06 -5.50
N VAL A 112 -15.93 21.29 -5.77
CA VAL A 112 -16.35 22.10 -6.95
C VAL A 112 -16.01 21.40 -8.28
N ARG A 113 -15.02 20.50 -8.28
CA ARG A 113 -14.61 19.70 -9.44
C ARG A 113 -15.23 18.30 -9.45
N ASN A 114 -16.21 18.05 -8.60
CA ASN A 114 -16.78 16.72 -8.37
C ASN A 114 -15.72 15.71 -7.85
N GLU A 115 -14.84 16.20 -6.99
CA GLU A 115 -13.81 15.43 -6.30
C GLU A 115 -14.15 15.36 -4.81
N SER A 116 -13.90 14.24 -4.16
CA SER A 116 -14.15 14.09 -2.72
C SER A 116 -13.12 13.22 -2.05
N PHE A 117 -12.86 13.52 -0.78
CA PHE A 117 -12.08 12.70 0.12
C PHE A 117 -12.83 12.60 1.46
N ASP A 118 -13.44 11.44 1.71
CA ASP A 118 -14.26 11.20 2.88
C ASP A 118 -13.59 10.25 3.84
N ILE A 119 -13.58 10.60 5.12
CA ILE A 119 -13.15 9.72 6.19
C ILE A 119 -14.41 9.22 6.89
N LEU A 120 -14.64 7.92 6.84
CA LEU A 120 -15.83 7.25 7.34
C LEU A 120 -15.46 6.42 8.59
N PRO A 121 -15.48 7.01 9.77
CA PRO A 121 -15.25 6.25 11.01
C PRO A 121 -16.43 5.32 11.26
N ALA A 122 -16.15 4.12 11.77
CA ALA A 122 -17.19 3.24 12.26
C ALA A 122 -18.05 3.99 13.29
N SER A 123 -19.30 4.22 12.96
CA SER A 123 -20.24 4.94 13.80
C SER A 123 -21.35 4.00 14.24
N GLN A 124 -21.88 4.21 15.43
CA GLN A 124 -23.00 3.44 16.02
C GLN A 124 -24.33 3.77 15.29
N ARG A 125 -24.37 3.60 13.95
CA ARG A 125 -25.56 3.94 13.15
C ARG A 125 -26.69 2.93 13.28
N VAL A 126 -26.37 1.68 13.67
CA VAL A 126 -27.34 0.57 13.64
C VAL A 126 -27.64 -0.02 15.02
N ALA A 127 -26.69 -0.05 15.95
CA ALA A 127 -26.88 -0.45 17.35
C ALA A 127 -25.73 0.09 18.21
N GLU A 128 -26.04 0.41 19.48
CA GLU A 128 -25.12 1.13 20.38
C GLU A 128 -23.78 0.45 20.68
N ASP A 129 -23.57 -0.83 20.26
CA ASP A 129 -22.38 -1.64 20.62
C ASP A 129 -21.64 -2.28 19.42
N GLN A 130 -21.98 -1.97 18.16
CA GLN A 130 -21.41 -2.71 17.03
C GLN A 130 -20.50 -1.88 16.14
N TRP A 131 -19.22 -2.25 16.15
CA TRP A 131 -18.23 -1.95 15.13
C TRP A 131 -18.57 -2.68 13.81
N TYR A 132 -17.90 -2.34 12.69
CA TYR A 132 -18.06 -3.12 11.46
C TYR A 132 -17.83 -4.61 11.74
N ALA A 133 -18.81 -5.45 11.43
CA ALA A 133 -18.73 -6.90 11.66
C ALA A 133 -17.69 -7.58 10.72
N GLY A 134 -17.56 -7.06 9.49
CA GLY A 134 -16.62 -7.52 8.49
C GLY A 134 -16.33 -6.44 7.45
N THR A 135 -15.54 -6.78 6.44
CA THR A 135 -15.13 -5.86 5.37
C THR A 135 -16.30 -5.43 4.49
N ALA A 136 -17.25 -6.31 4.21
CA ALA A 136 -18.47 -6.00 3.48
C ALA A 136 -19.43 -5.11 4.30
N ASP A 137 -19.51 -5.34 5.61
CA ASP A 137 -20.32 -4.51 6.52
C ASP A 137 -19.82 -3.05 6.55
N ALA A 138 -18.51 -2.84 6.47
CA ALA A 138 -17.93 -1.50 6.40
C ALA A 138 -18.40 -0.71 5.17
N VAL A 139 -18.65 -1.38 4.05
CA VAL A 139 -19.22 -0.75 2.85
C VAL A 139 -20.74 -0.62 3.00
N PHE A 140 -21.42 -1.67 3.48
CA PHE A 140 -22.87 -1.69 3.65
C PHE A 140 -23.39 -0.55 4.53
N GLN A 141 -22.77 -0.31 5.68
CA GLN A 141 -23.17 0.75 6.60
C GLN A 141 -23.01 2.18 6.04
N ASN A 142 -22.27 2.34 4.92
CA ASN A 142 -22.01 3.62 4.28
C ASN A 142 -22.59 3.70 2.86
N ILE A 143 -23.53 2.82 2.49
CA ILE A 143 -24.17 2.81 1.16
C ILE A 143 -24.84 4.16 0.85
N ASP A 144 -25.46 4.80 1.81
CA ASP A 144 -26.14 6.09 1.67
C ASP A 144 -25.15 7.20 1.23
N ILE A 145 -23.94 7.19 1.78
CA ILE A 145 -22.89 8.13 1.39
C ILE A 145 -22.38 7.82 -0.02
N ILE A 146 -22.15 6.56 -0.33
CA ILE A 146 -21.71 6.11 -1.66
C ILE A 146 -22.77 6.48 -2.71
N ASP A 147 -24.05 6.23 -2.43
CA ASP A 147 -25.17 6.54 -3.33
C ASP A 147 -25.33 8.06 -3.51
N GLY A 148 -25.01 8.87 -2.50
CA GLY A 148 -24.99 10.32 -2.61
C GLY A 148 -24.00 10.86 -3.65
N TYR A 149 -22.89 10.17 -3.87
CA TYR A 149 -21.92 10.46 -4.93
C TYR A 149 -22.28 9.84 -6.28
N ALA A 150 -23.16 8.83 -6.28
CA ALA A 150 -23.60 8.08 -7.45
C ALA A 150 -22.47 7.69 -8.42
N PRO A 151 -21.37 7.07 -7.97
CA PRO A 151 -20.34 6.58 -8.88
C PRO A 151 -20.90 5.43 -9.74
N GLU A 152 -20.39 5.26 -10.95
CA GLU A 152 -20.75 4.12 -11.78
C GLU A 152 -20.11 2.83 -11.30
N TYR A 153 -18.82 2.93 -10.91
CA TYR A 153 -18.02 1.82 -10.43
C TYR A 153 -17.49 2.09 -9.01
N LEU A 154 -17.31 1.01 -8.24
CA LEU A 154 -16.64 1.01 -6.96
C LEU A 154 -15.41 0.12 -7.04
N ILE A 155 -14.28 0.66 -6.59
CA ILE A 155 -13.07 -0.13 -6.33
C ILE A 155 -12.89 -0.22 -4.82
N ILE A 156 -13.04 -1.41 -4.29
CA ILE A 156 -12.79 -1.72 -2.89
C ILE A 156 -11.31 -2.05 -2.74
N LEU A 157 -10.63 -1.38 -1.84
CA LEU A 157 -9.18 -1.46 -1.65
C LEU A 157 -8.84 -1.84 -0.21
N ALA A 158 -7.91 -2.78 -0.05
CA ALA A 158 -7.21 -2.96 1.21
C ALA A 158 -6.21 -1.81 1.41
N GLY A 159 -6.29 -1.11 2.55
CA GLY A 159 -5.45 0.06 2.85
C GLY A 159 -4.14 -0.27 3.56
N ASP A 160 -3.70 -1.53 3.55
CA ASP A 160 -2.61 -2.04 4.38
C ASP A 160 -1.52 -2.81 3.60
N HIS A 161 -1.47 -2.63 2.27
CA HIS A 161 -0.47 -3.22 1.38
C HIS A 161 0.40 -2.17 0.70
N VAL A 162 1.61 -2.57 0.30
CA VAL A 162 2.58 -1.71 -0.39
C VAL A 162 2.78 -2.19 -1.82
N TYR A 163 2.36 -1.37 -2.79
CA TYR A 163 2.41 -1.68 -4.22
C TYR A 163 2.14 -0.44 -5.07
N LYS A 164 2.43 -0.50 -6.37
CA LYS A 164 2.02 0.49 -7.38
C LYS A 164 1.13 -0.19 -8.43
N MET A 165 -0.08 0.35 -8.65
CA MET A 165 -1.08 -0.23 -9.55
C MET A 165 -1.93 0.85 -10.22
N ASP A 166 -2.14 0.68 -11.53
CA ASP A 166 -3.09 1.47 -12.31
C ASP A 166 -4.47 0.78 -12.31
N TYR A 167 -5.40 1.33 -11.55
CA TYR A 167 -6.77 0.79 -11.44
C TYR A 167 -7.62 1.04 -12.68
N GLU A 168 -7.28 2.00 -13.54
CA GLU A 168 -7.97 2.20 -14.83
C GLU A 168 -7.89 0.93 -15.68
N ARG A 169 -6.73 0.26 -15.72
CA ARG A 169 -6.55 -0.98 -16.46
C ARG A 169 -7.46 -2.11 -15.94
N MET A 170 -7.63 -2.20 -14.63
CA MET A 170 -8.55 -3.16 -14.02
C MET A 170 -10.01 -2.85 -14.36
N LEU A 171 -10.41 -1.57 -14.31
CA LEU A 171 -11.75 -1.14 -14.70
C LEU A 171 -12.05 -1.41 -16.18
N VAL A 172 -11.08 -1.17 -17.06
CA VAL A 172 -11.21 -1.48 -18.50
C VAL A 172 -11.44 -2.98 -18.69
N GLN A 173 -10.70 -3.84 -18.01
CA GLN A 173 -10.93 -5.29 -18.07
C GLN A 173 -12.30 -5.66 -17.52
N HIS A 174 -12.70 -5.09 -16.38
CA HIS A 174 -14.00 -5.33 -15.76
C HIS A 174 -15.15 -5.07 -16.73
N VAL A 175 -15.14 -3.91 -17.40
CA VAL A 175 -16.17 -3.52 -18.36
C VAL A 175 -16.13 -4.38 -19.63
N ASN A 176 -14.95 -4.60 -20.20
CA ASN A 176 -14.80 -5.39 -21.43
C ASN A 176 -15.19 -6.86 -21.22
N ALA A 177 -14.93 -7.40 -20.06
CA ALA A 177 -15.33 -8.75 -19.70
C ALA A 177 -16.84 -8.85 -19.38
N GLY A 178 -17.54 -7.73 -19.16
CA GLY A 178 -18.90 -7.72 -18.63
C GLY A 178 -18.98 -8.49 -17.31
N ALA A 179 -18.01 -8.25 -16.43
CA ALA A 179 -17.89 -8.95 -15.15
C ALA A 179 -18.86 -8.37 -14.13
N ASP A 180 -19.37 -9.21 -13.23
CA ASP A 180 -20.10 -8.80 -12.03
C ASP A 180 -19.14 -8.33 -10.94
N VAL A 181 -18.01 -9.04 -10.83
CA VAL A 181 -16.88 -8.65 -10.00
C VAL A 181 -15.56 -8.97 -10.70
N THR A 182 -14.60 -8.06 -10.57
CA THR A 182 -13.20 -8.34 -10.94
C THR A 182 -12.36 -8.32 -9.68
N VAL A 183 -11.53 -9.34 -9.49
CA VAL A 183 -10.66 -9.53 -8.33
C VAL A 183 -9.21 -9.41 -8.76
N ALA A 184 -8.47 -8.43 -8.22
CA ALA A 184 -7.03 -8.36 -8.48
C ALA A 184 -6.30 -9.50 -7.77
N CYS A 185 -5.39 -10.15 -8.47
CA CYS A 185 -4.67 -11.32 -8.00
C CYS A 185 -3.20 -11.29 -8.37
N ILE A 186 -2.41 -12.00 -7.57
CA ILE A 186 -0.96 -12.13 -7.72
C ILE A 186 -0.54 -13.56 -7.46
N ASP A 187 0.51 -14.01 -8.17
CA ASP A 187 1.12 -15.32 -7.92
C ASP A 187 1.98 -15.24 -6.67
N VAL A 188 1.77 -16.15 -5.72
CA VAL A 188 2.54 -16.29 -4.48
C VAL A 188 3.02 -17.72 -4.30
N PRO A 189 4.17 -17.96 -3.66
CA PRO A 189 4.56 -19.31 -3.26
C PRO A 189 3.49 -19.95 -2.36
N VAL A 190 3.18 -21.24 -2.55
CA VAL A 190 2.17 -21.97 -1.75
C VAL A 190 2.45 -21.86 -0.25
N ALA A 191 3.72 -21.85 0.15
CA ALA A 191 4.12 -21.69 1.55
C ALA A 191 3.67 -20.37 2.20
N GLU A 192 3.44 -19.33 1.39
CA GLU A 192 3.01 -17.99 1.84
C GLU A 192 1.50 -17.78 1.61
N ALA A 193 0.82 -18.72 0.96
CA ALA A 193 -0.55 -18.53 0.48
C ALA A 193 -1.64 -18.69 1.56
N THR A 194 -1.32 -19.23 2.73
CA THR A 194 -2.29 -19.52 3.81
C THR A 194 -2.97 -18.30 4.40
N ASP A 195 -2.39 -17.12 4.23
CA ASP A 195 -2.93 -15.85 4.75
C ASP A 195 -3.88 -15.12 3.78
N PHE A 196 -4.06 -15.65 2.55
CA PHE A 196 -4.81 -15.01 1.47
C PHE A 196 -6.03 -15.82 1.01
N GLY A 197 -6.97 -15.16 0.36
CA GLY A 197 -7.97 -15.83 -0.45
C GLY A 197 -7.30 -16.40 -1.71
N ILE A 198 -7.43 -17.69 -1.94
CA ILE A 198 -6.83 -18.38 -3.08
C ILE A 198 -7.90 -18.73 -4.10
N MET A 199 -7.58 -18.53 -5.37
CA MET A 199 -8.50 -18.74 -6.46
C MET A 199 -7.91 -19.62 -7.57
N ASP A 200 -8.80 -20.36 -8.25
CA ASP A 200 -8.52 -21.02 -9.51
C ASP A 200 -9.26 -20.30 -10.64
N VAL A 201 -8.67 -20.27 -11.82
CA VAL A 201 -9.22 -19.61 -13.00
C VAL A 201 -9.22 -20.56 -14.19
N ASP A 202 -10.16 -20.33 -15.11
CA ASP A 202 -10.16 -20.96 -16.43
C ASP A 202 -9.26 -20.22 -17.44
N GLY A 203 -9.26 -20.66 -18.69
CA GLY A 203 -8.43 -20.08 -19.76
C GLY A 203 -8.78 -18.63 -20.13
N ASP A 204 -9.93 -18.12 -19.69
CA ASP A 204 -10.42 -16.75 -19.93
C ASP A 204 -10.34 -15.88 -18.66
N ASP A 205 -9.50 -16.25 -17.70
CA ASP A 205 -9.36 -15.61 -16.37
C ASP A 205 -10.68 -15.56 -15.56
N ARG A 206 -11.70 -16.37 -15.89
CA ARG A 206 -12.89 -16.49 -15.05
C ARG A 206 -12.55 -17.28 -13.80
N ILE A 207 -12.92 -16.76 -12.64
CA ILE A 207 -12.70 -17.43 -11.35
C ILE A 207 -13.70 -18.57 -11.23
N VAL A 208 -13.22 -19.79 -11.11
CA VAL A 208 -14.01 -21.02 -10.99
C VAL A 208 -14.06 -21.54 -9.55
N SER A 209 -13.09 -21.16 -8.74
CA SER A 209 -13.01 -21.50 -7.31
C SER A 209 -12.39 -20.35 -6.52
N PHE A 210 -12.87 -20.13 -5.30
CA PHE A 210 -12.31 -19.17 -4.35
C PHE A 210 -12.43 -19.71 -2.93
N VAL A 211 -11.31 -19.78 -2.20
CA VAL A 211 -11.26 -20.25 -0.81
C VAL A 211 -10.48 -19.25 0.03
N GLU A 212 -11.12 -18.68 1.04
CA GLU A 212 -10.48 -17.71 1.96
C GLU A 212 -9.60 -18.42 2.98
N LYS A 213 -8.32 -18.08 3.00
CA LYS A 213 -7.29 -18.55 3.96
C LYS A 213 -7.30 -20.07 4.17
N PRO A 214 -7.11 -20.85 3.10
CA PRO A 214 -7.11 -22.31 3.21
C PRO A 214 -5.88 -22.79 3.99
N ALA A 215 -6.06 -23.79 4.86
CA ALA A 215 -4.94 -24.43 5.55
C ALA A 215 -4.00 -25.19 4.60
N GLN A 216 -4.53 -25.62 3.47
CA GLN A 216 -3.79 -26.23 2.36
C GLN A 216 -4.16 -25.50 1.07
N PRO A 217 -3.39 -24.46 0.68
CA PRO A 217 -3.67 -23.70 -0.51
C PRO A 217 -3.55 -24.57 -1.77
N PRO A 218 -4.54 -24.50 -2.70
CA PRO A 218 -4.42 -25.16 -3.99
C PRO A 218 -3.29 -24.55 -4.81
N GLU A 219 -2.55 -25.41 -5.52
CA GLU A 219 -1.51 -24.97 -6.46
C GLU A 219 -2.11 -24.61 -7.82
N MET A 220 -1.48 -23.69 -8.53
CA MET A 220 -1.83 -23.39 -9.91
C MET A 220 -1.52 -24.58 -10.81
N PRO A 221 -2.45 -25.03 -11.67
CA PRO A 221 -2.23 -26.18 -12.54
C PRO A 221 -1.06 -26.02 -13.51
N ASP A 222 -0.82 -24.80 -13.97
CA ASP A 222 0.23 -24.43 -14.92
C ASP A 222 1.57 -24.06 -14.26
N ARG A 223 1.57 -23.88 -12.91
CA ARG A 223 2.76 -23.46 -12.16
C ARG A 223 2.83 -24.15 -10.77
N PRO A 224 3.29 -25.41 -10.70
CA PRO A 224 3.43 -26.13 -9.45
C PRO A 224 4.27 -25.36 -8.41
N GLY A 225 3.87 -25.42 -7.14
CA GLY A 225 4.50 -24.67 -6.05
C GLY A 225 4.04 -23.21 -5.91
N TRP A 226 3.15 -22.73 -6.77
CA TRP A 226 2.57 -21.39 -6.74
C TRP A 226 1.05 -21.44 -6.62
N ALA A 227 0.48 -20.43 -5.99
CA ALA A 227 -0.95 -20.23 -5.84
C ALA A 227 -1.35 -18.83 -6.32
N LEU A 228 -2.58 -18.70 -6.83
CA LEU A 228 -3.12 -17.41 -7.25
C LEU A 228 -3.87 -16.77 -6.10
N ALA A 229 -3.27 -15.74 -5.49
CA ALA A 229 -3.77 -15.07 -4.30
C ALA A 229 -4.56 -13.80 -4.63
N SER A 230 -5.65 -13.58 -3.92
CA SER A 230 -6.39 -12.31 -3.93
C SER A 230 -5.59 -11.22 -3.21
N MET A 231 -5.52 -10.05 -3.83
CA MET A 231 -4.89 -8.87 -3.24
C MET A 231 -5.84 -8.06 -2.34
N GLY A 232 -7.09 -8.50 -2.15
CA GLY A 232 -8.10 -7.71 -1.44
C GLY A 232 -8.52 -6.45 -2.19
N ILE A 233 -8.43 -6.47 -3.51
CA ILE A 233 -8.79 -5.38 -4.41
C ILE A 233 -9.90 -5.87 -5.34
N TYR A 234 -11.05 -5.22 -5.30
CA TYR A 234 -12.26 -5.64 -6.02
C TYR A 234 -12.84 -4.48 -6.83
N ALA A 235 -13.21 -4.72 -8.08
CA ALA A 235 -13.97 -3.77 -8.89
C ALA A 235 -15.40 -4.27 -9.09
N PHE A 236 -16.37 -3.39 -8.89
CA PHE A 236 -17.80 -3.67 -9.03
C PHE A 236 -18.51 -2.53 -9.75
N LYS A 237 -19.60 -2.85 -10.41
CA LYS A 237 -20.64 -1.87 -10.72
C LYS A 237 -21.40 -1.52 -9.43
N ARG A 238 -21.56 -0.24 -9.10
CA ARG A 238 -22.16 0.22 -7.83
C ARG A 238 -23.51 -0.43 -7.52
N GLU A 239 -24.42 -0.40 -8.46
CA GLU A 239 -25.78 -0.92 -8.26
C GLU A 239 -25.77 -2.42 -7.93
N PHE A 240 -24.96 -3.17 -8.66
CA PHE A 240 -24.79 -4.61 -8.42
C PHE A 240 -24.20 -4.88 -7.04
N LEU A 241 -23.15 -4.15 -6.64
CA LEU A 241 -22.56 -4.32 -5.31
C LEU A 241 -23.59 -4.01 -4.21
N ASN A 242 -24.38 -2.93 -4.36
CA ASN A 242 -25.42 -2.57 -3.38
C ASN A 242 -26.45 -3.70 -3.17
N GLU A 243 -26.84 -4.38 -4.25
CA GLU A 243 -27.74 -5.53 -4.18
C GLU A 243 -27.09 -6.71 -3.41
N GLN A 244 -25.81 -6.98 -3.70
CA GLN A 244 -25.10 -8.06 -3.03
C GLN A 244 -24.89 -7.78 -1.54
N LEU A 245 -24.54 -6.55 -1.17
CA LEU A 245 -24.39 -6.14 0.22
C LEU A 245 -25.71 -6.25 1.01
N LYS A 246 -26.83 -5.84 0.40
CA LYS A 246 -28.17 -5.99 1.01
C LYS A 246 -28.55 -7.46 1.19
N ARG A 247 -28.27 -8.30 0.21
CA ARG A 247 -28.50 -9.75 0.28
C ARG A 247 -27.68 -10.35 1.44
N ASP A 248 -26.39 -10.04 1.48
CA ASP A 248 -25.46 -10.56 2.49
C ASP A 248 -25.82 -10.08 3.89
N ALA A 249 -26.20 -8.80 4.06
CA ALA A 249 -26.64 -8.25 5.33
C ALA A 249 -27.93 -8.89 5.87
N ALA A 250 -28.77 -9.44 5.00
CA ALA A 250 -30.01 -10.16 5.37
C ALA A 250 -29.73 -11.62 5.80
N ASP A 251 -28.55 -12.17 5.54
CA ASP A 251 -28.16 -13.52 5.96
C ASP A 251 -27.62 -13.50 7.39
N PRO A 252 -28.30 -14.11 8.38
CA PRO A 252 -27.85 -14.16 9.76
C PRO A 252 -26.58 -15.01 9.98
N HIS A 253 -26.20 -15.84 8.99
CA HIS A 253 -25.02 -16.69 9.06
C HIS A 253 -23.79 -16.06 8.40
N SER A 254 -23.95 -14.96 7.68
CA SER A 254 -22.84 -14.23 7.05
C SER A 254 -21.93 -13.61 8.10
N SER A 255 -20.62 -13.71 7.86
CA SER A 255 -19.60 -12.95 8.59
C SER A 255 -19.46 -11.51 8.07
N ARG A 256 -20.21 -11.18 7.01
CA ARG A 256 -20.20 -9.88 6.31
C ARG A 256 -18.80 -9.50 5.81
N ASP A 257 -18.13 -10.47 5.24
CA ASP A 257 -16.77 -10.32 4.73
C ASP A 257 -16.71 -10.59 3.22
N PHE A 258 -15.93 -9.76 2.48
CA PHE A 258 -15.81 -9.95 1.03
C PHE A 258 -15.21 -11.31 0.69
N GLY A 259 -14.11 -11.71 1.33
CA GLY A 259 -13.41 -12.96 1.01
C GLY A 259 -14.16 -14.20 1.43
N ARG A 260 -14.92 -14.14 2.54
CA ARG A 260 -15.65 -15.31 3.09
C ARG A 260 -17.04 -15.47 2.51
N ASP A 261 -17.74 -14.37 2.26
CA ASP A 261 -19.18 -14.42 1.95
C ASP A 261 -19.49 -13.90 0.55
N ILE A 262 -19.06 -12.70 0.18
CA ILE A 262 -19.42 -12.04 -1.08
C ILE A 262 -18.76 -12.72 -2.28
N ILE A 263 -17.43 -12.83 -2.30
CA ILE A 263 -16.69 -13.35 -3.47
C ILE A 263 -16.98 -14.82 -3.72
N PRO A 264 -16.97 -15.73 -2.71
CA PRO A 264 -17.31 -17.14 -2.95
C PRO A 264 -18.75 -17.33 -3.45
N TRP A 265 -19.68 -16.47 -3.01
CA TRP A 265 -21.04 -16.50 -3.54
C TRP A 265 -21.09 -16.09 -5.01
N LEU A 266 -20.40 -15.01 -5.38
CA LEU A 266 -20.35 -14.49 -6.75
C LEU A 266 -19.64 -15.45 -7.71
N VAL A 267 -18.62 -16.16 -7.27
CA VAL A 267 -17.97 -17.20 -8.08
C VAL A 267 -18.96 -18.29 -8.49
N ARG A 268 -19.91 -18.63 -7.62
CA ARG A 268 -20.92 -19.66 -7.89
C ARG A 268 -22.13 -19.16 -8.67
N HIS A 269 -22.52 -17.89 -8.56
CA HIS A 269 -23.80 -17.38 -9.05
C HIS A 269 -23.68 -16.23 -10.08
N GLY A 270 -22.47 -15.74 -10.31
CA GLY A 270 -22.20 -14.61 -11.20
C GLY A 270 -20.99 -14.84 -12.09
N LYS A 271 -20.53 -13.74 -12.69
CA LYS A 271 -19.34 -13.71 -13.51
C LYS A 271 -18.21 -13.00 -12.73
N ALA A 272 -17.42 -13.78 -12.02
CA ALA A 272 -16.20 -13.32 -11.34
C ALA A 272 -14.99 -13.49 -12.27
N VAL A 273 -14.18 -12.44 -12.44
CA VAL A 273 -13.01 -12.41 -13.32
C VAL A 273 -11.76 -12.05 -12.53
N ALA A 274 -10.67 -12.75 -12.75
CA ALA A 274 -9.37 -12.43 -12.17
C ALA A 274 -8.65 -11.37 -13.00
N HIS A 275 -8.12 -10.36 -12.33
CA HIS A 275 -7.22 -9.37 -12.92
C HIS A 275 -5.80 -9.64 -12.46
N ARG A 276 -4.96 -10.14 -13.35
CA ARG A 276 -3.55 -10.38 -13.04
C ARG A 276 -2.85 -9.06 -12.75
N PHE A 277 -2.31 -8.89 -11.55
CA PHE A 277 -1.64 -7.66 -11.12
C PHE A 277 -0.51 -7.24 -12.07
N ALA A 278 0.19 -8.20 -12.68
CA ALA A 278 1.22 -7.92 -13.67
C ALA A 278 0.75 -7.05 -14.85
N ASN A 279 -0.57 -7.07 -15.18
CA ASN A 279 -1.16 -6.30 -16.27
C ASN A 279 -1.37 -4.82 -15.90
N SER A 280 -1.40 -4.49 -14.61
CA SER A 280 -1.65 -3.13 -14.10
C SER A 280 -0.59 -2.65 -13.11
N CYS A 281 0.41 -3.48 -12.78
CA CYS A 281 1.56 -3.09 -11.98
C CYS A 281 2.32 -1.96 -12.67
N VAL A 282 2.55 -0.87 -11.95
CA VAL A 282 3.35 0.24 -12.46
C VAL A 282 4.81 -0.01 -12.11
N ARG A 283 5.64 -0.05 -13.11
CA ARG A 283 7.08 -0.30 -13.03
C ARG A 283 7.82 0.88 -13.62
N SER A 284 8.88 1.31 -12.96
CA SER A 284 9.78 2.34 -13.48
C SER A 284 10.69 1.84 -14.63
N ARG A 285 10.77 0.49 -14.81
CA ARG A 285 11.53 -0.19 -15.86
C ARG A 285 10.77 -1.43 -16.30
N ASP A 286 10.80 -1.74 -17.61
CA ASP A 286 10.08 -2.90 -18.19
C ASP A 286 10.53 -4.24 -17.59
N GLU A 287 11.81 -4.37 -17.21
CA GLU A 287 12.39 -5.59 -16.62
C GLU A 287 12.22 -5.67 -15.09
N ALA A 288 11.62 -4.65 -14.45
CA ALA A 288 11.44 -4.67 -13.01
C ALA A 288 10.45 -5.76 -12.58
N GLU A 289 10.74 -6.43 -11.47
CA GLU A 289 9.85 -7.41 -10.86
C GLU A 289 8.53 -6.78 -10.44
N VAL A 290 7.48 -7.60 -10.42
CA VAL A 290 6.17 -7.21 -9.89
C VAL A 290 6.30 -7.07 -8.37
N TYR A 291 6.10 -5.86 -7.86
CA TYR A 291 6.26 -5.58 -6.43
C TYR A 291 4.92 -5.39 -5.72
N TRP A 292 4.62 -6.32 -4.85
CA TRP A 292 3.52 -6.23 -3.88
C TRP A 292 3.96 -6.88 -2.57
N ARG A 293 3.65 -6.24 -1.44
CA ARG A 293 3.97 -6.75 -0.09
C ARG A 293 2.83 -6.47 0.88
N ASP A 294 2.42 -7.50 1.62
CA ASP A 294 1.45 -7.38 2.73
C ASP A 294 2.03 -6.59 3.91
N VAL A 295 3.35 -6.65 4.15
CA VAL A 295 4.02 -6.02 5.31
C VAL A 295 3.28 -6.28 6.64
N GLY A 296 2.75 -7.47 6.80
CA GLY A 296 1.89 -7.87 7.93
C GLY A 296 2.63 -8.37 9.16
N THR A 297 3.93 -8.67 9.07
CA THR A 297 4.80 -9.10 10.17
C THR A 297 5.98 -8.14 10.32
N LEU A 298 6.65 -8.15 11.49
CA LEU A 298 7.83 -7.31 11.73
C LEU A 298 8.93 -7.58 10.70
N ASP A 299 9.19 -8.86 10.39
CA ASP A 299 10.23 -9.24 9.43
C ASP A 299 9.89 -8.79 8.01
N ALA A 300 8.64 -9.00 7.56
CA ALA A 300 8.19 -8.55 6.25
C ALA A 300 8.21 -7.01 6.13
N TYR A 301 7.81 -6.31 7.18
CA TYR A 301 7.86 -4.85 7.26
C TYR A 301 9.30 -4.33 7.23
N TRP A 302 10.19 -4.90 8.05
CA TRP A 302 11.61 -4.55 8.10
C TRP A 302 12.26 -4.78 6.74
N LYS A 303 12.10 -5.99 6.19
CA LYS A 303 12.66 -6.34 4.88
C LYS A 303 12.18 -5.40 3.78
N ALA A 304 10.88 -5.14 3.68
CA ALA A 304 10.31 -4.26 2.66
C ALA A 304 10.85 -2.82 2.74
N ASN A 305 11.18 -2.32 3.94
CA ASN A 305 11.83 -1.02 4.11
C ASN A 305 13.31 -1.10 3.75
N ILE A 306 14.06 -2.13 4.19
CA ILE A 306 15.48 -2.27 3.90
C ILE A 306 15.74 -2.46 2.40
N ASP A 307 14.90 -3.23 1.70
CA ASP A 307 15.00 -3.42 0.24
C ASP A 307 14.99 -2.07 -0.54
N LEU A 308 14.42 -1.01 0.04
CA LEU A 308 14.47 0.34 -0.54
C LEU A 308 15.86 0.97 -0.53
N THR A 309 16.80 0.44 0.25
CA THR A 309 18.19 0.91 0.31
C THR A 309 19.08 0.31 -0.76
N ASP A 310 18.59 -0.66 -1.52
CA ASP A 310 19.28 -1.26 -2.64
C ASP A 310 19.60 -0.23 -3.73
N VAL A 311 20.63 -0.49 -4.51
CA VAL A 311 21.01 0.38 -5.64
C VAL A 311 19.89 0.50 -6.67
N VAL A 312 19.17 -0.60 -6.88
CA VAL A 312 18.02 -0.69 -7.79
C VAL A 312 16.88 -1.41 -7.05
N PRO A 313 16.11 -0.69 -6.22
CA PRO A 313 15.02 -1.29 -5.49
C PRO A 313 13.88 -1.72 -6.41
N ALA A 314 13.23 -2.84 -6.10
CA ALA A 314 12.06 -3.31 -6.85
C ALA A 314 10.87 -2.34 -6.75
N LEU A 315 10.73 -1.62 -5.61
CA LEU A 315 9.80 -0.51 -5.46
C LEU A 315 10.54 0.82 -5.60
N ASP A 316 10.35 1.50 -6.72
CA ASP A 316 10.94 2.80 -6.97
C ASP A 316 10.08 3.93 -6.39
N LEU A 317 10.57 4.59 -5.34
CA LEU A 317 9.93 5.76 -4.72
C LEU A 317 10.30 7.08 -5.42
N TYR A 318 11.29 7.07 -6.33
CA TYR A 318 11.76 8.24 -7.08
C TYR A 318 11.08 8.40 -8.46
N ASP A 319 10.15 7.51 -8.78
CA ASP A 319 9.34 7.59 -9.98
C ASP A 319 8.38 8.80 -9.93
N HIS A 320 8.65 9.81 -10.75
CA HIS A 320 7.85 11.02 -10.84
C HIS A 320 6.56 10.87 -11.65
N GLU A 321 6.45 9.83 -12.48
CA GLU A 321 5.24 9.57 -13.26
C GLU A 321 4.17 8.87 -12.42
N TRP A 322 4.59 8.15 -11.34
CA TRP A 322 3.69 7.50 -10.39
C TRP A 322 4.12 7.79 -8.94
N PRO A 323 4.02 9.05 -8.49
CA PRO A 323 4.47 9.46 -7.16
C PRO A 323 3.59 8.86 -6.06
N ILE A 324 4.21 8.59 -4.91
CA ILE A 324 3.48 8.27 -3.68
C ILE A 324 3.23 9.55 -2.90
N TRP A 325 2.00 10.02 -2.93
CA TRP A 325 1.53 11.20 -2.23
C TRP A 325 1.44 10.91 -0.73
N THR A 326 1.82 11.88 0.09
CA THR A 326 1.75 11.79 1.55
C THR A 326 1.70 13.18 2.16
N TYR A 327 1.42 13.25 3.45
CA TYR A 327 1.60 14.50 4.21
C TYR A 327 3.08 14.89 4.23
N ALA A 328 3.38 16.05 3.65
CA ALA A 328 4.73 16.61 3.68
C ALA A 328 4.92 17.46 4.93
N GLU A 329 5.71 16.98 5.88
CA GLU A 329 6.11 17.78 7.04
C GLU A 329 7.10 18.88 6.62
N ILE A 330 6.96 20.08 7.19
CA ILE A 330 7.90 21.17 6.96
C ILE A 330 9.13 20.91 7.83
N THR A 331 10.17 20.42 7.21
CA THR A 331 11.45 20.10 7.86
C THR A 331 12.63 20.69 7.10
N PRO A 332 13.73 21.06 7.78
CA PRO A 332 14.96 21.41 7.09
C PRO A 332 15.55 20.17 6.37
N PRO A 333 16.47 20.36 5.44
CA PRO A 333 17.23 19.25 4.86
C PRO A 333 17.96 18.44 5.94
N ALA A 334 18.15 17.13 5.68
CA ALA A 334 19.02 16.31 6.49
C ALA A 334 20.46 16.80 6.43
N LYS A 335 21.20 16.66 7.53
CA LYS A 335 22.61 17.05 7.57
C LYS A 335 23.52 16.01 8.22
N PHE A 336 24.69 15.88 7.66
CA PHE A 336 25.80 15.10 8.19
C PHE A 336 26.86 16.05 8.73
N VAL A 337 27.31 15.85 9.96
CA VAL A 337 28.27 16.76 10.60
C VAL A 337 29.42 16.01 11.20
N HIS A 338 30.54 16.74 11.35
CA HIS A 338 31.86 16.29 11.72
C HIS A 338 32.59 15.52 10.61
N ASP A 339 33.84 15.89 10.40
CA ASP A 339 34.79 15.24 9.49
C ASP A 339 36.17 15.21 10.12
N VAL A 340 36.23 14.60 11.30
CA VAL A 340 37.48 14.38 12.03
C VAL A 340 37.68 12.88 12.14
N GLU A 341 38.95 12.44 12.13
CA GLU A 341 39.29 11.03 12.30
C GLU A 341 38.65 10.44 13.56
N GLY A 342 37.98 9.28 13.41
CA GLY A 342 37.20 8.63 14.47
C GLY A 342 35.87 9.28 14.81
N ARG A 343 35.53 10.46 14.21
CA ARG A 343 34.26 11.16 14.42
C ARG A 343 33.77 11.78 13.11
N ARG A 344 33.26 10.96 12.23
CA ARG A 344 32.80 11.38 10.91
C ARG A 344 31.33 11.00 10.69
N GLY A 345 30.49 11.95 10.27
CA GLY A 345 29.08 11.67 9.91
C GLY A 345 29.01 11.07 8.52
N ILE A 346 28.76 9.77 8.41
CA ILE A 346 28.75 9.03 7.12
C ILE A 346 27.44 8.24 7.00
N GLY A 347 26.82 8.33 5.82
CA GLY A 347 25.72 7.46 5.41
C GLY A 347 26.00 6.81 4.07
N THR A 348 25.81 5.49 3.98
CA THR A 348 25.96 4.72 2.73
C THR A 348 24.80 3.76 2.57
N SER A 349 24.31 3.61 1.31
CA SER A 349 23.16 2.74 0.97
C SER A 349 21.99 2.94 1.94
N SER A 350 21.59 4.20 2.18
CA SER A 350 20.61 4.54 3.21
C SER A 350 19.69 5.66 2.75
N LEU A 351 18.43 5.62 3.19
CA LEU A 351 17.48 6.70 2.99
C LEU A 351 17.42 7.59 4.24
N VAL A 352 17.60 8.88 4.07
CA VAL A 352 17.62 9.85 5.18
C VAL A 352 16.62 10.97 4.88
N SER A 353 15.57 11.03 5.68
CA SER A 353 14.48 12.00 5.50
C SER A 353 14.85 13.39 6.02
N GLY A 354 14.02 14.38 5.70
CA GLY A 354 14.19 15.76 6.16
C GLY A 354 14.26 15.88 7.69
N GLY A 355 14.99 16.87 8.17
CA GLY A 355 15.17 17.15 9.60
C GLY A 355 16.14 16.22 10.34
N CYS A 356 16.68 15.19 9.69
CA CYS A 356 17.64 14.28 10.32
C CYS A 356 19.01 14.94 10.55
N ILE A 357 19.68 14.53 11.62
CA ILE A 357 21.05 14.92 11.93
C ILE A 357 21.89 13.65 12.20
N VAL A 358 22.89 13.40 11.36
CA VAL A 358 23.87 12.34 11.56
C VAL A 358 25.15 12.98 12.05
N SER A 359 25.39 12.92 13.38
CA SER A 359 26.45 13.64 14.06
C SER A 359 27.63 12.72 14.37
N GLY A 360 28.65 12.70 13.51
CA GLY A 360 29.89 11.96 13.77
C GLY A 360 29.68 10.47 14.01
N SER A 361 28.81 9.83 13.25
CA SER A 361 28.38 8.44 13.36
C SER A 361 28.26 7.81 11.99
N THR A 362 28.24 6.49 11.96
CA THR A 362 28.12 5.69 10.72
C THR A 362 26.70 5.14 10.58
N LEU A 363 26.12 5.34 9.40
CA LEU A 363 24.82 4.81 8.98
C LEU A 363 25.02 3.94 7.74
N ARG A 364 24.50 2.72 7.74
CA ARG A 364 24.60 1.78 6.61
C ARG A 364 23.30 1.02 6.43
N HIS A 365 22.89 0.80 5.17
CA HIS A 365 21.70 0.01 4.82
C HIS A 365 20.51 0.27 5.74
N SER A 366 20.17 1.55 5.95
CA SER A 366 19.19 1.93 6.97
C SER A 366 18.28 3.04 6.49
N LEU A 367 17.09 3.13 7.08
CA LEU A 367 16.17 4.23 6.86
C LEU A 367 16.06 5.08 8.12
N LEU A 368 16.35 6.37 7.99
CA LEU A 368 16.03 7.37 9.01
C LEU A 368 14.81 8.18 8.55
N PHE A 369 13.72 8.05 9.26
CA PHE A 369 12.52 8.83 9.03
C PHE A 369 12.70 10.26 9.56
N THR A 370 11.70 11.12 9.34
CA THR A 370 11.74 12.55 9.66
C THR A 370 12.24 12.83 11.07
N GLY A 371 13.20 13.77 11.19
CA GLY A 371 13.63 14.33 12.45
C GLY A 371 14.44 13.38 13.37
N VAL A 372 15.01 12.32 12.85
CA VAL A 372 15.88 11.41 13.62
C VAL A 372 17.20 12.10 13.91
N HIS A 373 17.68 12.00 15.16
CA HIS A 373 18.98 12.50 15.58
C HIS A 373 19.91 11.36 16.04
N LEU A 374 20.97 11.12 15.29
CA LEU A 374 22.02 10.16 15.61
C LEU A 374 23.23 10.91 16.18
N HIS A 375 23.47 10.75 17.49
CA HIS A 375 24.60 11.36 18.19
C HIS A 375 25.93 10.66 17.88
N SER A 376 27.04 11.34 18.19
CA SER A 376 28.40 10.94 17.80
C SER A 376 28.82 9.55 18.29
N TYR A 377 29.69 8.93 17.50
CA TYR A 377 30.28 7.61 17.73
C TYR A 377 29.29 6.45 17.71
N GLY A 378 28.09 6.67 17.18
CA GLY A 378 27.10 5.63 16.95
C GLY A 378 27.38 4.83 15.69
N HIS A 379 26.86 3.61 15.65
CA HIS A 379 26.84 2.74 14.48
C HIS A 379 25.43 2.20 14.30
N VAL A 380 24.85 2.45 13.14
CA VAL A 380 23.47 2.01 12.82
C VAL A 380 23.52 1.29 11.48
N GLU A 381 23.13 0.03 11.48
CA GLU A 381 23.18 -0.85 10.31
C GLU A 381 21.91 -1.70 10.19
N ASN A 382 21.38 -1.85 8.97
CA ASN A 382 20.15 -2.60 8.69
C ASN A 382 18.99 -2.19 9.61
N ALA A 383 18.82 -0.88 9.82
CA ALA A 383 17.87 -0.35 10.79
C ALA A 383 16.75 0.45 10.13
N VAL A 384 15.52 0.28 10.63
CA VAL A 384 14.36 1.10 10.29
C VAL A 384 14.06 1.98 11.50
N VAL A 385 14.41 3.27 11.41
CA VAL A 385 14.30 4.22 12.52
C VAL A 385 13.17 5.21 12.24
N LEU A 386 12.05 5.07 12.96
CA LEU A 386 10.83 5.83 12.75
C LEU A 386 10.97 7.30 13.23
N PRO A 387 10.02 8.20 12.93
CA PRO A 387 10.18 9.63 13.13
C PRO A 387 10.52 10.03 14.57
N TYR A 388 11.35 11.08 14.70
CA TYR A 388 11.68 11.76 15.96
C TYR A 388 12.37 10.87 17.00
N VAL A 389 13.07 9.83 16.55
CA VAL A 389 13.94 9.00 17.40
C VAL A 389 15.23 9.75 17.69
N GLU A 390 15.67 9.66 18.94
CA GLU A 390 16.96 10.18 19.39
C GLU A 390 17.88 9.01 19.78
N ILE A 391 18.99 8.85 19.03
CA ILE A 391 19.95 7.75 19.26
C ILE A 391 21.16 8.30 20.00
N GLY A 392 21.36 7.87 21.24
CA GLY A 392 22.40 8.35 22.14
C GLY A 392 23.82 8.07 21.65
N ARG A 393 24.77 8.82 22.21
CA ARG A 393 26.19 8.74 21.87
C ARG A 393 26.76 7.34 22.04
N GLY A 394 27.49 6.84 21.05
CA GLY A 394 28.14 5.53 21.09
C GLY A 394 27.19 4.33 21.05
N ALA A 395 25.90 4.53 20.76
CA ALA A 395 24.96 3.43 20.60
C ALA A 395 25.26 2.64 19.31
N ARG A 396 25.09 1.31 19.37
CA ARG A 396 25.33 0.37 18.28
C ARG A 396 24.06 -0.44 18.03
N LEU A 397 23.46 -0.26 16.87
CA LEU A 397 22.16 -0.81 16.54
C LEU A 397 22.23 -1.55 15.20
N THR A 398 21.95 -2.83 15.20
CA THR A 398 22.03 -3.71 14.02
C THR A 398 20.76 -4.54 13.92
N ASN A 399 20.16 -4.62 12.70
CA ASN A 399 18.96 -5.40 12.42
C ASN A 399 17.77 -5.02 13.35
N VAL A 400 17.44 -3.74 13.45
CA VAL A 400 16.43 -3.23 14.39
C VAL A 400 15.33 -2.43 13.70
N ILE A 401 14.15 -2.41 14.33
CA ILE A 401 13.09 -1.44 14.09
C ILE A 401 12.95 -0.60 15.37
N ILE A 402 12.98 0.71 15.26
CA ILE A 402 12.82 1.62 16.40
C ILE A 402 11.56 2.48 16.18
N ASP A 403 10.59 2.36 17.08
CA ASP A 403 9.33 3.11 16.96
C ASP A 403 9.52 4.61 17.22
N SER A 404 8.57 5.39 16.73
CA SER A 404 8.63 6.85 16.73
C SER A 404 8.72 7.46 18.13
N GLY A 405 9.59 8.48 18.25
CA GLY A 405 9.80 9.24 19.48
C GLY A 405 10.59 8.49 20.58
N VAL A 406 11.14 7.33 20.27
CA VAL A 406 11.97 6.56 21.22
C VAL A 406 13.32 7.27 21.43
N ARG A 407 13.80 7.25 22.67
CA ARG A 407 15.15 7.70 23.05
C ARG A 407 16.02 6.52 23.40
N ILE A 408 17.06 6.30 22.61
CA ILE A 408 18.04 5.25 22.82
C ILE A 408 19.14 5.79 23.73
N PRO A 409 19.43 5.13 24.88
CA PRO A 409 20.51 5.55 25.78
C PRO A 409 21.90 5.52 25.11
N ALA A 410 22.80 6.35 25.63
CA ALA A 410 24.18 6.33 25.19
C ALA A 410 24.84 4.97 25.48
N GLY A 411 25.60 4.47 24.50
CA GLY A 411 26.32 3.20 24.63
C GLY A 411 25.47 1.94 24.57
N LEU A 412 24.15 2.04 24.29
CA LEU A 412 23.30 0.85 24.14
C LEU A 412 23.73 0.04 22.90
N ILE A 413 23.84 -1.28 23.07
CA ILE A 413 24.16 -2.24 22.00
C ILE A 413 22.96 -3.16 21.82
N VAL A 414 22.44 -3.29 20.60
CA VAL A 414 21.33 -4.18 20.21
C VAL A 414 21.62 -4.79 18.84
N GLY A 415 21.30 -6.06 18.65
CA GLY A 415 21.43 -6.77 17.38
C GLY A 415 22.82 -7.33 17.08
N GLU A 416 23.76 -7.28 18.03
CA GLU A 416 25.11 -7.82 17.88
C GLU A 416 25.32 -9.14 18.64
N ASP A 417 24.49 -9.45 19.62
CA ASP A 417 24.53 -10.67 20.44
C ASP A 417 23.15 -11.37 20.35
N PRO A 418 23.01 -12.40 19.49
CA PRO A 418 21.74 -13.09 19.30
C PRO A 418 21.19 -13.74 20.58
N GLU A 419 22.04 -14.21 21.51
CA GLU A 419 21.57 -14.82 22.75
C GLU A 419 21.01 -13.78 23.72
N SER A 420 21.68 -12.65 23.85
CA SER A 420 21.20 -11.50 24.64
C SER A 420 19.92 -10.87 24.06
N ASP A 421 19.83 -10.77 22.74
CA ASP A 421 18.69 -10.17 22.06
C ASP A 421 17.47 -11.09 22.14
N ALA A 422 17.63 -12.43 22.03
CA ALA A 422 16.55 -13.40 22.18
C ALA A 422 16.01 -13.50 23.62
N ALA A 423 16.80 -13.09 24.62
CA ALA A 423 16.40 -13.11 26.04
C ALA A 423 15.61 -11.87 26.48
N ARG A 424 15.51 -10.85 25.64
CA ARG A 424 14.80 -9.57 25.88
C ARG A 424 13.45 -9.53 25.23
#